data_04dd978296352f8ee58fd17126b9d10a
#
_entry.id   04dd978296352f8ee58fd17126b9d10a
#
_cell.length_a   1.000
_cell.length_b   1.000
_cell.length_c   1.000
_cell.angle_alpha   90.00
_cell.angle_beta   90.00
_cell.angle_gamma   90.00
#
_symmetry.space_group_name_H-M   'P 1'
#
loop_
_entity.id
_entity.type
_entity.pdbx_description
1 polymer ?
#
loop_
_entity_poly.entity_id
_entity_poly.type
_entity_poly.pdbx_seq_one_letter_code
_entity_poly.pdbx_strand_id
1 'polypeptide(L)'
;LAKELYKRKFFGTMDLIRFGLIQARYLLQGESKEHIDEVRERALSLIKDHTAAEVVAIGEEVYDAVLGLRIFPGTKAMIEDHLAAGDQVWFVTASPVEIAELIARRLGATGALGTVAETVDGVYTGRLIGDLMHGQEKADAIIALAAVENIDLDASYAYSDSLNDLPMMRLVGHPCAINPDLRLRAYAKKAGWPIENFRGHPIVRRSVRTASVAGGAWAVALIVREIQKVFRNRVGI
;
A
#
# COMPACT_ATOMS: atom_id res chain seq x y z
N LEU A 1 13.92 -15.16 -0.33
CA LEU A 1 12.80 -15.20 -1.29
C LEU A 1 13.28 -14.92 -2.72
N ALA A 2 13.99 -13.79 -3.01
CA ALA A 2 14.50 -13.47 -4.35
C ALA A 2 15.42 -14.57 -4.91
N LYS A 3 16.28 -15.16 -4.06
CA LYS A 3 17.20 -16.25 -4.42
C LYS A 3 16.48 -17.58 -4.71
N GLU A 4 15.37 -17.84 -4.01
CA GLU A 4 14.51 -19.01 -4.20
C GLU A 4 13.67 -18.89 -5.48
N LEU A 5 13.17 -17.69 -5.77
CA LEU A 5 12.42 -17.37 -6.98
C LEU A 5 13.31 -17.35 -8.25
N TYR A 6 14.59 -16.96 -8.10
CA TYR A 6 15.60 -17.06 -9.17
C TYR A 6 15.91 -18.51 -9.52
N LYS A 7 16.09 -19.39 -8.51
CA LYS A 7 16.30 -20.84 -8.72
C LYS A 7 15.17 -21.53 -9.45
N ARG A 8 13.94 -21.03 -9.32
CA ARG A 8 12.74 -21.58 -9.96
C ARG A 8 12.46 -20.99 -11.35
N LYS A 9 13.42 -20.28 -11.98
CA LYS A 9 13.31 -19.65 -13.31
C LYS A 9 12.12 -18.69 -13.49
N PHE A 10 11.65 -18.05 -12.42
CA PHE A 10 10.56 -17.09 -12.48
C PHE A 10 10.97 -15.69 -12.97
N PHE A 11 12.29 -15.42 -13.04
CA PHE A 11 12.86 -14.17 -13.55
C PHE A 11 14.02 -14.44 -14.50
N GLY A 12 14.01 -13.79 -15.66
CA GLY A 12 15.20 -13.64 -16.47
C GLY A 12 16.17 -12.61 -15.86
N THR A 13 17.46 -12.74 -16.20
CA THR A 13 18.47 -11.73 -15.81
C THR A 13 18.11 -10.32 -16.26
N MET A 14 17.39 -10.18 -17.38
CA MET A 14 16.91 -8.91 -17.92
C MET A 14 15.83 -8.28 -17.04
N ASP A 15 14.98 -9.09 -16.42
CA ASP A 15 13.95 -8.61 -15.50
C ASP A 15 14.56 -8.06 -14.21
N LEU A 16 15.65 -8.67 -13.72
CA LEU A 16 16.40 -8.19 -12.58
C LEU A 16 17.12 -6.86 -12.87
N ILE A 17 17.70 -6.72 -14.07
CA ILE A 17 18.36 -5.48 -14.51
C ILE A 17 17.32 -4.37 -14.71
N ARG A 18 16.22 -4.63 -15.41
CA ARG A 18 15.10 -3.68 -15.55
C ARG A 18 14.55 -3.24 -14.20
N PHE A 19 14.40 -4.20 -13.31
CA PHE A 19 13.92 -3.96 -11.96
C PHE A 19 14.88 -3.09 -11.15
N GLY A 20 16.20 -3.37 -11.24
CA GLY A 20 17.25 -2.56 -10.62
C GLY A 20 17.31 -1.13 -11.16
N LEU A 21 17.10 -0.94 -12.47
CA LEU A 21 17.06 0.38 -13.13
C LEU A 21 15.82 1.18 -12.73
N ILE A 22 14.64 0.55 -12.68
CA ILE A 22 13.40 1.18 -12.20
C ILE A 22 13.57 1.62 -10.74
N GLN A 23 14.15 0.75 -9.92
CA GLN A 23 14.44 1.04 -8.53
C GLN A 23 15.46 2.19 -8.35
N ALA A 24 16.54 2.21 -9.13
CA ALA A 24 17.53 3.27 -9.12
C ALA A 24 16.92 4.61 -9.57
N ARG A 25 16.07 4.58 -10.60
CA ARG A 25 15.36 5.77 -11.09
C ARG A 25 14.37 6.32 -10.06
N TYR A 26 13.62 5.45 -9.39
CA TYR A 26 12.74 5.82 -8.28
C TYR A 26 13.52 6.48 -7.11
N LEU A 27 14.70 5.93 -6.77
CA LEU A 27 15.57 6.47 -5.74
C LEU A 27 16.14 7.85 -6.06
N LEU A 28 16.43 8.11 -7.34
CA LEU A 28 17.10 9.33 -7.80
C LEU A 28 16.12 10.45 -8.17
N GLN A 29 14.95 10.12 -8.73
CA GLN A 29 14.00 11.08 -9.30
C GLN A 29 12.72 11.25 -8.48
N GLY A 30 12.45 10.37 -7.50
CA GLY A 30 11.17 10.31 -6.80
C GLY A 30 10.05 9.74 -7.68
N GLU A 31 8.82 9.76 -7.18
CA GLU A 31 7.64 9.39 -7.98
C GLU A 31 7.35 10.52 -8.99
N SER A 32 7.42 10.19 -10.27
CA SER A 32 6.91 11.09 -11.32
C SER A 32 5.42 10.78 -11.58
N LYS A 33 4.64 11.79 -11.97
CA LYS A 33 3.22 11.61 -12.32
C LYS A 33 3.04 10.55 -13.42
N GLU A 34 3.93 10.57 -14.44
CA GLU A 34 3.89 9.61 -15.55
C GLU A 34 4.04 8.16 -15.07
N HIS A 35 4.86 7.92 -14.05
CA HIS A 35 5.04 6.56 -13.50
C HIS A 35 3.81 6.10 -12.70
N ILE A 36 3.19 7.00 -11.96
CA ILE A 36 1.94 6.71 -11.23
C ILE A 36 0.84 6.39 -12.23
N ASP A 37 0.73 7.17 -13.31
CA ASP A 37 -0.27 6.96 -14.37
C ASP A 37 -0.06 5.62 -15.10
N GLU A 38 1.18 5.26 -15.43
CA GLU A 38 1.51 3.96 -16.04
C GLU A 38 1.12 2.78 -15.13
N VAL A 39 1.43 2.87 -13.84
CA VAL A 39 1.06 1.83 -12.87
C VAL A 39 -0.46 1.74 -12.71
N ARG A 40 -1.14 2.88 -12.67
CA ARG A 40 -2.60 2.96 -12.60
C ARG A 40 -3.26 2.29 -13.82
N GLU A 41 -2.86 2.69 -15.04
CA GLU A 41 -3.42 2.13 -16.28
C GLU A 41 -3.21 0.62 -16.36
N ARG A 42 -2.02 0.17 -15.98
CA ARG A 42 -1.71 -1.26 -15.94
C ARG A 42 -2.56 -2.02 -14.92
N ALA A 43 -2.74 -1.47 -13.73
CA ALA A 43 -3.59 -2.07 -12.71
C ALA A 43 -5.05 -2.15 -13.17
N LEU A 44 -5.58 -1.08 -13.76
CA LEU A 44 -6.94 -1.04 -14.30
C LEU A 44 -7.14 -2.01 -15.45
N SER A 45 -6.16 -2.14 -16.36
CA SER A 45 -6.23 -3.09 -17.46
C SER A 45 -6.26 -4.54 -16.99
N LEU A 46 -5.73 -4.85 -15.80
CA LEU A 46 -5.71 -6.21 -15.25
C LEU A 46 -7.05 -6.62 -14.64
N ILE A 47 -7.79 -5.68 -14.05
CA ILE A 47 -9.08 -5.96 -13.43
C ILE A 47 -10.25 -5.78 -14.40
N LYS A 48 -10.03 -5.12 -15.54
CA LYS A 48 -11.04 -4.89 -16.55
C LYS A 48 -11.70 -6.22 -16.97
N ASP A 49 -13.01 -6.20 -17.17
CA ASP A 49 -13.85 -7.34 -17.56
C ASP A 49 -13.95 -8.46 -16.49
N HIS A 50 -13.36 -8.25 -15.29
CA HIS A 50 -13.53 -9.13 -14.13
C HIS A 50 -14.57 -8.58 -13.16
N THR A 51 -15.20 -9.46 -12.40
CA THR A 51 -16.15 -9.04 -11.37
C THR A 51 -15.44 -8.59 -10.09
N ALA A 52 -16.05 -7.67 -9.34
CA ALA A 52 -15.54 -7.26 -8.03
C ALA A 52 -15.39 -8.47 -7.08
N ALA A 53 -16.31 -9.43 -7.15
CA ALA A 53 -16.27 -10.66 -6.35
C ALA A 53 -15.03 -11.53 -6.68
N GLU A 54 -14.66 -11.65 -7.97
CA GLU A 54 -13.43 -12.37 -8.37
C GLU A 54 -12.17 -11.68 -7.85
N VAL A 55 -12.11 -10.35 -7.94
CA VAL A 55 -10.97 -9.57 -7.43
C VAL A 55 -10.84 -9.71 -5.91
N VAL A 56 -11.95 -9.67 -5.17
CA VAL A 56 -11.97 -9.91 -3.72
C VAL A 56 -11.48 -11.32 -3.40
N ALA A 57 -11.99 -12.35 -4.11
CA ALA A 57 -11.57 -13.75 -3.86
C ALA A 57 -10.06 -13.95 -4.09
N ILE A 58 -9.50 -13.31 -5.14
CA ILE A 58 -8.05 -13.31 -5.37
C ILE A 58 -7.31 -12.56 -4.26
N GLY A 59 -7.87 -11.44 -3.80
CA GLY A 59 -7.33 -10.66 -2.69
C GLY A 59 -7.22 -11.49 -1.40
N GLU A 60 -8.23 -12.32 -1.08
CA GLU A 60 -8.22 -13.26 0.05
C GLU A 60 -7.08 -14.26 -0.07
N GLU A 61 -6.94 -14.92 -1.24
CA GLU A 61 -5.86 -15.88 -1.48
C GLU A 61 -4.46 -15.21 -1.33
N VAL A 62 -4.30 -14.00 -1.86
CA VAL A 62 -3.03 -13.25 -1.77
C VAL A 62 -2.76 -12.79 -0.34
N TYR A 63 -3.79 -12.38 0.40
CA TYR A 63 -3.64 -12.01 1.81
C TYR A 63 -3.12 -13.19 2.63
N ASP A 64 -3.77 -14.35 2.53
CA ASP A 64 -3.42 -15.54 3.30
C ASP A 64 -2.02 -16.08 2.91
N ALA A 65 -1.70 -16.08 1.62
CA ALA A 65 -0.42 -16.60 1.13
C ALA A 65 0.77 -15.68 1.37
N VAL A 66 0.57 -14.35 1.37
CA VAL A 66 1.69 -13.39 1.30
C VAL A 66 1.54 -12.22 2.25
N LEU A 67 0.40 -11.49 2.22
CA LEU A 67 0.30 -10.19 2.90
C LEU A 67 0.27 -10.35 4.41
N GLY A 68 -0.54 -11.26 4.93
CA GLY A 68 -0.67 -11.50 6.37
C GLY A 68 0.66 -11.85 7.04
N LEU A 69 1.53 -12.57 6.32
CA LEU A 69 2.86 -12.95 6.81
C LEU A 69 3.88 -11.79 6.78
N ARG A 70 3.54 -10.66 6.15
CA ARG A 70 4.45 -9.50 5.99
C ARG A 70 4.11 -8.32 6.87
N ILE A 71 3.00 -8.38 7.59
CA ILE A 71 2.63 -7.34 8.54
C ILE A 71 3.65 -7.32 9.67
N PHE A 72 4.24 -6.16 9.91
CA PHE A 72 5.19 -6.01 11.01
C PHE A 72 4.46 -6.18 12.36
N PRO A 73 4.97 -7.00 13.27
CA PRO A 73 4.34 -7.20 14.58
C PRO A 73 4.10 -5.88 15.34
N GLY A 74 5.04 -4.92 15.24
CA GLY A 74 4.87 -3.61 15.86
C GLY A 74 3.72 -2.80 15.25
N THR A 75 3.51 -2.85 13.93
CA THR A 75 2.37 -2.18 13.30
C THR A 75 1.06 -2.83 13.72
N LYS A 76 1.03 -4.18 13.82
CA LYS A 76 -0.15 -4.88 14.28
C LYS A 76 -0.49 -4.52 15.73
N ALA A 77 0.51 -4.49 16.62
CA ALA A 77 0.33 -4.07 18.01
C ALA A 77 -0.24 -2.64 18.11
N MET A 78 0.25 -1.70 17.31
CA MET A 78 -0.30 -0.33 17.28
C MET A 78 -1.77 -0.28 16.88
N ILE A 79 -2.19 -1.09 15.90
CA ILE A 79 -3.61 -1.20 15.51
C ILE A 79 -4.42 -1.74 16.69
N GLU A 80 -3.94 -2.80 17.34
CA GLU A 80 -4.59 -3.43 18.49
C GLU A 80 -4.69 -2.47 19.68
N ASP A 81 -3.65 -1.66 19.95
CA ASP A 81 -3.61 -0.66 21.03
C ASP A 81 -4.65 0.44 20.80
N HIS A 82 -4.76 0.98 19.56
CA HIS A 82 -5.78 1.97 19.21
C HIS A 82 -7.19 1.41 19.34
N LEU A 83 -7.44 0.22 18.82
CA LEU A 83 -8.75 -0.42 18.94
C LEU A 83 -9.12 -0.70 20.40
N ALA A 84 -8.16 -1.11 21.24
CA ALA A 84 -8.37 -1.33 22.67
C ALA A 84 -8.64 -0.01 23.43
N ALA A 85 -8.11 1.10 22.95
CA ALA A 85 -8.41 2.44 23.48
C ALA A 85 -9.79 2.96 23.04
N GLY A 86 -10.47 2.28 22.11
CA GLY A 86 -11.76 2.69 21.58
C GLY A 86 -11.65 3.63 20.37
N ASP A 87 -10.44 3.79 19.82
CA ASP A 87 -10.22 4.62 18.64
C ASP A 87 -10.75 3.93 17.36
N GLN A 88 -11.20 4.73 16.41
CA GLN A 88 -11.44 4.25 15.06
C GLN A 88 -10.12 4.12 14.30
N VAL A 89 -9.89 2.98 13.65
CA VAL A 89 -8.70 2.72 12.84
C VAL A 89 -9.08 2.61 11.36
N TRP A 90 -8.53 3.49 10.53
CA TRP A 90 -8.83 3.56 9.11
C TRP A 90 -7.57 3.34 8.26
N PHE A 91 -7.66 2.46 7.25
CA PHE A 91 -6.61 2.32 6.25
C PHE A 91 -6.83 3.29 5.10
N VAL A 92 -5.79 4.04 4.70
CA VAL A 92 -5.85 4.98 3.57
C VAL A 92 -4.77 4.60 2.56
N THR A 93 -5.18 4.09 1.38
CA THR A 93 -4.25 3.46 0.45
C THR A 93 -4.62 3.70 -1.02
N ALA A 94 -3.61 3.73 -1.90
CA ALA A 94 -3.80 3.75 -3.35
C ALA A 94 -4.28 2.40 -3.92
N SER A 95 -4.34 1.34 -3.13
CA SER A 95 -4.91 0.05 -3.54
C SER A 95 -6.40 0.17 -3.84
N PRO A 96 -6.99 -0.75 -4.64
CA PRO A 96 -8.43 -0.82 -4.80
C PRO A 96 -9.15 -0.91 -3.45
N VAL A 97 -10.27 -0.21 -3.32
CA VAL A 97 -11.01 -0.11 -2.05
C VAL A 97 -11.43 -1.49 -1.52
N GLU A 98 -11.79 -2.43 -2.39
CA GLU A 98 -12.19 -3.79 -2.02
C GLU A 98 -11.04 -4.56 -1.34
N ILE A 99 -9.81 -4.35 -1.79
CA ILE A 99 -8.61 -4.96 -1.18
C ILE A 99 -8.26 -4.24 0.12
N ALA A 100 -8.41 -2.92 0.18
CA ALA A 100 -8.19 -2.15 1.40
C ALA A 100 -9.17 -2.55 2.51
N GLU A 101 -10.45 -2.70 2.19
CA GLU A 101 -11.49 -3.18 3.10
C GLU A 101 -11.26 -4.63 3.55
N LEU A 102 -10.81 -5.49 2.65
CA LEU A 102 -10.40 -6.85 3.00
C LEU A 102 -9.31 -6.83 4.08
N ILE A 103 -8.26 -6.04 3.88
CA ILE A 103 -7.15 -5.92 4.84
C ILE A 103 -7.66 -5.34 6.17
N ALA A 104 -8.49 -4.30 6.11
CA ALA A 104 -9.09 -3.68 7.29
C ALA A 104 -9.88 -4.71 8.13
N ARG A 105 -10.79 -5.46 7.50
CA ARG A 105 -11.55 -6.54 8.18
C ARG A 105 -10.64 -7.58 8.81
N ARG A 106 -9.60 -8.03 8.10
CA ARG A 106 -8.65 -9.04 8.61
C ARG A 106 -7.83 -8.56 9.80
N LEU A 107 -7.65 -7.27 9.96
CA LEU A 107 -6.92 -6.64 11.07
C LEU A 107 -7.85 -6.07 12.14
N GLY A 108 -9.16 -6.20 11.99
CA GLY A 108 -10.15 -5.68 12.94
C GLY A 108 -10.29 -4.15 12.90
N ALA A 109 -9.76 -3.49 11.87
CA ALA A 109 -9.87 -2.04 11.71
C ALA A 109 -11.32 -1.61 11.40
N THR A 110 -11.63 -0.34 11.62
CA THR A 110 -12.98 0.24 11.43
C THR A 110 -13.37 0.25 9.95
N GLY A 111 -12.42 0.57 9.06
CA GLY A 111 -12.68 0.61 7.63
C GLY A 111 -11.46 0.99 6.80
N ALA A 112 -11.71 1.26 5.53
CA ALA A 112 -10.66 1.66 4.60
C ALA A 112 -11.13 2.71 3.60
N LEU A 113 -10.21 3.60 3.20
CA LEU A 113 -10.30 4.50 2.07
C LEU A 113 -9.31 4.03 1.01
N GLY A 114 -9.80 3.65 -0.14
CA GLY A 114 -9.01 3.13 -1.26
C GLY A 114 -9.37 3.78 -2.57
N THR A 115 -8.65 3.43 -3.63
CA THR A 115 -8.99 3.85 -4.98
C THR A 115 -10.25 3.12 -5.44
N VAL A 116 -11.23 3.85 -5.95
CA VAL A 116 -12.49 3.28 -6.42
C VAL A 116 -12.43 3.05 -7.92
N ALA A 117 -12.46 1.77 -8.34
CA ALA A 117 -12.59 1.42 -9.74
C ALA A 117 -14.08 1.36 -10.14
N GLU A 118 -14.39 1.86 -11.35
CA GLU A 118 -15.76 1.86 -11.86
C GLU A 118 -16.21 0.44 -12.20
N THR A 119 -17.44 0.11 -11.76
CA THR A 119 -18.10 -1.13 -12.13
C THR A 119 -19.45 -0.86 -12.78
N VAL A 120 -19.83 -1.68 -13.76
CA VAL A 120 -21.16 -1.76 -14.34
C VAL A 120 -21.65 -3.19 -14.17
N ASP A 121 -22.80 -3.37 -13.54
CA ASP A 121 -23.36 -4.69 -13.20
C ASP A 121 -22.37 -5.58 -12.44
N GLY A 122 -21.52 -4.97 -11.58
CA GLY A 122 -20.51 -5.65 -10.78
C GLY A 122 -19.24 -6.05 -11.53
N VAL A 123 -19.09 -5.65 -12.80
CA VAL A 123 -17.90 -5.91 -13.64
C VAL A 123 -17.10 -4.64 -13.80
N TYR A 124 -15.79 -4.70 -13.63
CA TYR A 124 -14.91 -3.53 -13.78
C TYR A 124 -14.81 -3.08 -15.24
N THR A 125 -14.97 -1.77 -15.44
CA THR A 125 -14.86 -1.14 -16.78
C THR A 125 -13.44 -0.83 -17.20
N GLY A 126 -12.49 -0.86 -16.25
CA GLY A 126 -11.11 -0.41 -16.44
C GLY A 126 -10.95 1.09 -16.27
N ARG A 127 -11.91 1.79 -15.67
CA ARG A 127 -11.84 3.22 -15.31
C ARG A 127 -11.90 3.41 -13.81
N LEU A 128 -11.56 4.61 -13.33
CA LEU A 128 -11.74 5.02 -11.94
C LEU A 128 -13.02 5.85 -11.80
N ILE A 129 -13.59 5.82 -10.57
CA ILE A 129 -14.50 6.83 -10.07
C ILE A 129 -13.66 7.82 -9.26
N GLY A 130 -13.54 9.06 -9.74
CA GLY A 130 -12.61 10.04 -9.16
C GLY A 130 -11.15 9.75 -9.50
N ASP A 131 -10.26 10.15 -8.62
CA ASP A 131 -8.82 10.03 -8.79
C ASP A 131 -8.19 8.89 -7.98
N LEU A 132 -6.92 8.61 -8.25
CA LEU A 132 -6.14 7.65 -7.48
C LEU A 132 -5.98 8.15 -6.03
N MET A 133 -6.24 7.32 -5.03
CA MET A 133 -6.09 7.62 -3.60
C MET A 133 -4.62 7.81 -3.22
N HIS A 134 -4.03 8.93 -3.66
CA HIS A 134 -2.61 9.23 -3.53
C HIS A 134 -2.36 10.71 -3.21
N GLY A 135 -1.37 11.02 -2.38
CA GLY A 135 -0.98 12.40 -2.07
C GLY A 135 -2.13 13.24 -1.50
N GLN A 136 -2.56 14.29 -2.22
CA GLN A 136 -3.61 15.19 -1.78
C GLN A 136 -4.98 14.50 -1.68
N GLU A 137 -5.29 13.56 -2.57
CA GLU A 137 -6.55 12.81 -2.55
C GLU A 137 -6.77 12.07 -1.24
N LYS A 138 -5.69 11.56 -0.60
CA LYS A 138 -5.78 10.96 0.74
C LYS A 138 -6.21 11.98 1.79
N ALA A 139 -5.66 13.19 1.72
CA ALA A 139 -5.99 14.26 2.66
C ALA A 139 -7.46 14.68 2.50
N ASP A 140 -7.92 14.86 1.28
CA ASP A 140 -9.29 15.26 0.97
C ASP A 140 -10.31 14.20 1.39
N ALA A 141 -9.98 12.92 1.17
CA ALA A 141 -10.80 11.79 1.61
C ALA A 141 -10.87 11.69 3.15
N ILE A 142 -9.78 11.97 3.85
CA ILE A 142 -9.77 11.99 5.33
C ILE A 142 -10.62 13.16 5.86
N ILE A 143 -10.55 14.34 5.24
CA ILE A 143 -11.38 15.48 5.64
C ILE A 143 -12.87 15.13 5.47
N ALA A 144 -13.23 14.52 4.34
CA ALA A 144 -14.59 14.07 4.08
C ALA A 144 -15.06 13.01 5.09
N LEU A 145 -14.22 12.01 5.37
CA LEU A 145 -14.49 10.99 6.38
C LEU A 145 -14.68 11.61 7.77
N ALA A 146 -13.77 12.49 8.18
CA ALA A 146 -13.84 13.13 9.49
C ALA A 146 -15.13 13.93 9.68
N ALA A 147 -15.62 14.58 8.63
CA ALA A 147 -16.89 15.30 8.66
C ALA A 147 -18.10 14.35 8.80
N VAL A 148 -18.08 13.17 8.16
CA VAL A 148 -19.17 12.18 8.21
C VAL A 148 -19.17 11.44 9.55
N GLU A 149 -18.01 10.98 10.00
CA GLU A 149 -17.85 10.17 11.21
C GLU A 149 -17.68 11.02 12.48
N ASN A 150 -17.68 12.35 12.35
CA ASN A 150 -17.46 13.30 13.44
C ASN A 150 -16.13 13.05 14.18
N ILE A 151 -15.04 12.85 13.42
CA ILE A 151 -13.70 12.57 13.92
C ILE A 151 -12.97 13.88 14.21
N ASP A 152 -12.40 14.01 15.41
CA ASP A 152 -11.51 15.10 15.79
C ASP A 152 -10.10 14.85 15.21
N LEU A 153 -9.74 15.60 14.17
CA LEU A 153 -8.44 15.48 13.53
C LEU A 153 -7.28 15.95 14.42
N ASP A 154 -7.49 16.92 15.30
CA ASP A 154 -6.46 17.40 16.23
C ASP A 154 -6.13 16.34 17.29
N ALA A 155 -7.10 15.52 17.67
CA ALA A 155 -6.91 14.38 18.56
C ALA A 155 -6.46 13.09 17.83
N SER A 156 -6.44 13.09 16.50
CA SER A 156 -6.17 11.92 15.67
C SER A 156 -4.69 11.68 15.42
N TYR A 157 -4.37 10.43 15.09
CA TYR A 157 -3.04 9.95 14.72
C TYR A 157 -2.99 9.63 13.23
N ALA A 158 -1.84 9.90 12.59
CA ALA A 158 -1.57 9.43 11.23
C ALA A 158 -0.19 8.77 11.15
N TYR A 159 -0.13 7.63 10.48
CA TYR A 159 1.05 6.80 10.33
C TYR A 159 1.37 6.58 8.86
N SER A 160 2.62 6.87 8.44
CA SER A 160 3.07 6.60 7.07
C SER A 160 4.57 6.35 6.99
N ASP A 161 5.00 5.70 5.90
CA ASP A 161 6.40 5.48 5.54
C ASP A 161 6.87 6.34 4.35
N SER A 162 5.98 7.09 3.72
CA SER A 162 6.25 7.86 2.50
C SER A 162 6.02 9.37 2.67
N LEU A 163 6.94 10.18 2.09
CA LEU A 163 6.74 11.63 2.00
C LEU A 163 5.50 12.03 1.17
N ASN A 164 5.05 11.17 0.27
CA ASN A 164 3.86 11.44 -0.54
C ASN A 164 2.58 11.56 0.31
N ASP A 165 2.58 10.97 1.49
CA ASP A 165 1.47 11.05 2.47
C ASP A 165 1.56 12.30 3.36
N LEU A 166 2.49 13.21 3.09
CA LEU A 166 2.65 14.44 3.87
C LEU A 166 1.36 15.29 3.96
N PRO A 167 0.53 15.44 2.89
CA PRO A 167 -0.72 16.16 3.01
C PRO A 167 -1.65 15.58 4.09
N MET A 168 -1.83 14.26 4.12
CA MET A 168 -2.68 13.60 5.12
C MET A 168 -2.06 13.67 6.54
N MET A 169 -0.74 13.50 6.66
CA MET A 169 -0.06 13.54 7.95
C MET A 169 -0.12 14.93 8.61
N ARG A 170 -0.28 15.98 7.83
CA ARG A 170 -0.41 17.36 8.31
C ARG A 170 -1.81 17.72 8.80
N LEU A 171 -2.81 16.91 8.53
CA LEU A 171 -4.18 17.14 8.96
C LEU A 171 -4.41 16.80 10.43
N VAL A 172 -3.56 15.97 11.01
CA VAL A 172 -3.78 15.41 12.34
C VAL A 172 -2.85 16.01 13.38
N GLY A 173 -3.29 15.97 14.64
CA GLY A 173 -2.49 16.47 15.76
C GLY A 173 -1.30 15.57 16.11
N HIS A 174 -1.37 14.25 15.77
CA HIS A 174 -0.34 13.28 16.16
C HIS A 174 0.22 12.50 14.96
N PRO A 175 0.98 13.16 14.03
CA PRO A 175 1.65 12.47 12.95
C PRO A 175 2.86 11.68 13.44
N CYS A 176 3.02 10.44 12.93
CA CYS A 176 4.18 9.59 13.26
C CYS A 176 4.70 8.89 12.00
N ALA A 177 6.00 8.97 11.77
CA ALA A 177 6.66 8.34 10.62
C ALA A 177 7.10 6.91 10.98
N ILE A 178 6.51 5.89 10.31
CA ILE A 178 6.83 4.47 10.55
C ILE A 178 7.70 3.92 9.43
N ASN A 179 8.88 3.38 9.78
CA ASN A 179 9.83 2.86 8.80
C ASN A 179 10.08 3.82 7.61
N PRO A 180 10.20 5.15 7.84
CA PRO A 180 10.10 6.15 6.79
C PRO A 180 11.18 6.02 5.72
N ASP A 181 10.83 6.43 4.50
CA ASP A 181 11.78 6.71 3.45
C ASP A 181 12.74 7.84 3.85
N LEU A 182 13.80 8.07 3.07
CA LEU A 182 14.83 9.07 3.41
C LEU A 182 14.26 10.49 3.46
N ARG A 183 13.29 10.80 2.59
CA ARG A 183 12.69 12.13 2.47
C ARG A 183 11.73 12.40 3.65
N LEU A 184 10.84 11.47 3.96
CA LEU A 184 9.96 11.57 5.13
C LEU A 184 10.76 11.58 6.42
N ARG A 185 11.81 10.76 6.54
CA ARG A 185 12.71 10.77 7.71
C ARG A 185 13.35 12.13 7.93
N ALA A 186 13.85 12.75 6.87
CA ALA A 186 14.45 14.09 6.96
C ALA A 186 13.41 15.14 7.36
N TYR A 187 12.21 15.06 6.79
CA TYR A 187 11.09 15.95 7.13
C TYR A 187 10.65 15.76 8.59
N ALA A 188 10.38 14.52 9.02
CA ALA A 188 9.94 14.21 10.38
C ALA A 188 10.93 14.70 11.44
N LYS A 189 12.24 14.51 11.20
CA LYS A 189 13.28 15.07 12.09
C LYS A 189 13.21 16.58 12.18
N LYS A 190 13.03 17.29 11.07
CA LYS A 190 12.92 18.75 11.04
C LYS A 190 11.64 19.25 11.71
N ALA A 191 10.54 18.52 11.54
CA ALA A 191 9.23 18.84 12.11
C ALA A 191 9.06 18.39 13.58
N GLY A 192 10.03 17.65 14.13
CA GLY A 192 9.93 17.10 15.49
C GLY A 192 8.94 15.94 15.62
N TRP A 193 8.58 15.28 14.52
CA TRP A 193 7.65 14.16 14.54
C TRP A 193 8.30 12.88 15.05
N PRO A 194 7.55 12.04 15.80
CA PRO A 194 8.01 10.70 16.17
C PRO A 194 8.40 9.85 14.97
N ILE A 195 9.44 9.03 15.13
CA ILE A 195 9.91 8.09 14.12
C ILE A 195 10.04 6.71 14.73
N GLU A 196 9.20 5.78 14.29
CA GLU A 196 9.22 4.38 14.71
C GLU A 196 9.82 3.47 13.65
N ASN A 197 10.53 2.42 14.08
CA ASN A 197 11.19 1.47 13.18
C ASN A 197 10.90 0.03 13.60
N PHE A 198 10.00 -0.62 12.86
CA PHE A 198 9.64 -2.03 13.05
C PHE A 198 10.38 -2.99 12.11
N ARG A 199 11.34 -2.48 11.31
CA ARG A 199 12.17 -3.29 10.41
C ARG A 199 13.24 -4.04 11.22
N GLY A 200 12.84 -5.16 11.80
CA GLY A 200 13.64 -6.32 12.13
C GLY A 200 14.81 -6.23 13.09
N HIS A 201 15.08 -7.35 13.70
CA HIS A 201 16.27 -7.71 14.47
C HIS A 201 17.58 -7.54 13.66
N PRO A 202 18.74 -7.29 14.31
CA PRO A 202 20.03 -7.00 13.65
C PRO A 202 20.53 -8.08 12.68
N ILE A 203 20.05 -9.32 12.75
CA ILE A 203 20.41 -10.41 11.84
C ILE A 203 19.87 -10.19 10.42
N VAL A 204 18.73 -9.46 10.27
CA VAL A 204 18.13 -9.14 8.96
C VAL A 204 18.77 -7.91 8.32
N ARG A 205 19.49 -7.08 9.10
CA ARG A 205 20.11 -5.82 8.61
C ARG A 205 21.17 -6.03 7.52
N ARG A 206 21.80 -7.20 7.42
CA ARG A 206 22.90 -7.43 6.45
C ARG A 206 22.42 -7.83 5.05
N SER A 207 21.22 -8.45 4.93
CA SER A 207 20.67 -8.89 3.63
C SER A 207 19.60 -7.96 3.05
N VAL A 208 19.10 -6.98 3.80
CA VAL A 208 17.97 -6.10 3.41
C VAL A 208 18.40 -4.67 3.09
N ARG A 209 19.72 -4.39 3.13
CA ARG A 209 20.21 -3.03 2.77
C ARG A 209 19.88 -2.60 1.35
N THR A 210 19.50 -3.54 0.47
CA THR A 210 19.10 -3.29 -0.92
C THR A 210 17.59 -3.36 -1.17
N ALA A 211 16.76 -3.82 -0.20
CA ALA A 211 15.31 -4.01 -0.39
C ALA A 211 14.44 -2.94 0.29
N SER A 212 15.02 -1.97 0.98
CA SER A 212 14.31 -1.15 1.98
C SER A 212 13.72 0.16 1.47
N VAL A 213 13.67 0.43 0.17
CA VAL A 213 13.29 1.77 -0.33
C VAL A 213 11.99 1.79 -1.14
N ALA A 214 11.32 0.64 -1.28
CA ALA A 214 10.15 0.52 -2.14
C ALA A 214 8.95 -0.14 -1.45
N GLY A 215 8.61 0.25 -0.22
CA GLY A 215 7.52 -0.39 0.52
C GLY A 215 6.17 -0.37 -0.21
N GLY A 216 5.71 0.78 -0.68
CA GLY A 216 4.39 0.93 -1.31
C GLY A 216 4.32 0.38 -2.74
N ALA A 217 5.21 0.80 -3.62
CA ALA A 217 5.22 0.36 -5.04
C ALA A 217 5.49 -1.15 -5.18
N TRP A 218 6.25 -1.75 -4.25
CA TRP A 218 6.49 -3.20 -4.21
C TRP A 218 5.26 -4.00 -3.80
N ALA A 219 4.50 -3.53 -2.85
CA ALA A 219 3.28 -4.21 -2.43
C ALA A 219 2.29 -4.27 -3.59
N VAL A 220 2.08 -3.15 -4.29
CA VAL A 220 1.20 -3.10 -5.48
C VAL A 220 1.74 -3.99 -6.61
N ALA A 221 3.04 -3.94 -6.93
CA ALA A 221 3.64 -4.77 -7.98
C ALA A 221 3.57 -6.27 -7.67
N LEU A 222 3.69 -6.67 -6.39
CA LEU A 222 3.54 -8.07 -5.98
C LEU A 222 2.08 -8.52 -6.02
N ILE A 223 1.15 -7.69 -5.61
CA ILE A 223 -0.30 -7.97 -5.68
C ILE A 223 -0.70 -8.15 -7.15
N VAL A 224 -0.35 -7.19 -8.02
CA VAL A 224 -0.62 -7.25 -9.45
C VAL A 224 -0.06 -8.54 -10.08
N ARG A 225 1.14 -8.95 -9.69
CA ARG A 225 1.78 -10.15 -10.22
C ARG A 225 1.15 -11.45 -9.73
N GLU A 226 0.78 -11.54 -8.45
CA GLU A 226 0.09 -12.75 -7.94
C GLU A 226 -1.31 -12.84 -8.52
N ILE A 227 -2.00 -11.73 -8.69
CA ILE A 227 -3.26 -11.66 -9.44
C ILE A 227 -3.09 -12.23 -10.86
N GLN A 228 -2.08 -11.77 -11.62
CA GLN A 228 -1.80 -12.28 -12.97
C GLN A 228 -1.52 -13.80 -13.00
N LYS A 229 -0.81 -14.32 -11.98
CA LYS A 229 -0.50 -15.74 -11.88
C LYS A 229 -1.76 -16.59 -11.63
N VAL A 230 -2.64 -16.13 -10.74
CA VAL A 230 -3.89 -16.80 -10.42
C VAL A 230 -4.82 -16.78 -11.63
N PHE A 231 -4.95 -15.64 -12.34
CA PHE A 231 -5.74 -15.56 -13.57
C PHE A 231 -5.20 -16.49 -14.65
N ARG A 232 -3.89 -16.49 -14.90
CA ARG A 232 -3.28 -17.39 -15.90
C ARG A 232 -3.50 -18.87 -15.59
N ASN A 233 -3.44 -19.25 -14.31
CA ASN A 233 -3.66 -20.64 -13.90
C ASN A 233 -5.14 -21.06 -13.98
N ARG A 234 -6.10 -20.12 -13.87
CA ARG A 234 -7.54 -20.40 -13.99
C ARG A 234 -8.03 -20.40 -15.45
N VAL A 235 -7.40 -19.62 -16.33
CA VAL A 235 -7.81 -19.49 -17.74
C VAL A 235 -7.13 -20.52 -18.64
N GLY A 236 -6.18 -21.30 -18.14
CA GLY A 236 -5.63 -22.46 -18.87
C GLY A 236 -4.77 -22.11 -20.09
N ILE A 237 -4.09 -20.94 -20.08
CA ILE A 237 -3.15 -20.53 -21.14
C ILE A 237 -1.72 -20.53 -20.58
#